data_6b9378cb20f8cc1fa0e186860bd5d367
#
_entry.id   6b9378cb20f8cc1fa0e186860bd5d367
#
_cell.length_a   1.000
_cell.length_b   1.000
_cell.length_c   1.000
_cell.angle_alpha   90.00
_cell.angle_beta   90.00
_cell.angle_gamma   90.00
#
_symmetry.space_group_name_H-M   'P 1'
#
loop_
_entity.id
_entity.type
_entity.pdbx_description
1 polymer ?
#
loop_
_entity_poly.entity_id
_entity_poly.type
_entity_poly.pdbx_seq_one_letter_code
_entity_poly.pdbx_strand_id
1 'polypeptide(L)'
;MRSRSAATFLLGTGLKNVYNMEGGIRAWKGMVDHGLPEAGMAYFSPAANGEEMVGLAWALEEGSKLFYQGVAEHFADDPETQKMFGWLVTAEQNHEKHLLETYESLTGTQPDFIKLRAKFSDSLSGTVMEGGVAVKDALEWIKDKGVAESLELAMGMEVNAYDLYVKMSRAIDDKQAQQIFEKLAEEEQVHLEKLAGLLDRRV
;
A
#
# COMPACT_ATOMS: atom_id res chain seq x y z
N MET A 1 -11.25 -5.10 -7.78
CA MET A 1 -10.91 -6.53 -7.92
C MET A 1 -11.39 -7.38 -6.76
N ARG A 2 -11.18 -6.99 -5.48
CA ARG A 2 -11.57 -7.79 -4.29
C ARG A 2 -13.05 -8.18 -4.25
N SER A 3 -13.95 -7.24 -4.50
CA SER A 3 -15.38 -7.50 -4.53
C SER A 3 -15.79 -8.45 -5.67
N ARG A 4 -15.11 -8.41 -6.81
CA ARG A 4 -15.33 -9.34 -7.93
C ARG A 4 -14.86 -10.75 -7.56
N SER A 5 -13.68 -10.88 -6.94
CA SER A 5 -13.18 -12.18 -6.47
C SER A 5 -14.07 -12.76 -5.37
N ALA A 6 -14.51 -11.92 -4.42
CA ALA A 6 -15.48 -12.35 -3.40
C ALA A 6 -16.81 -12.78 -4.01
N ALA A 7 -17.34 -12.06 -5.00
CA ALA A 7 -18.57 -12.44 -5.70
C ALA A 7 -18.41 -13.77 -6.44
N THR A 8 -17.28 -13.98 -7.12
CA THR A 8 -16.97 -15.25 -7.80
C THR A 8 -16.89 -16.41 -6.80
N PHE A 9 -16.21 -16.20 -5.66
CA PHE A 9 -16.12 -17.19 -4.59
C PHE A 9 -17.51 -17.56 -4.06
N LEU A 10 -18.34 -16.57 -3.73
CA LEU A 10 -19.71 -16.78 -3.22
C LEU A 10 -20.60 -17.49 -4.22
N LEU A 11 -20.50 -17.17 -5.51
CA LEU A 11 -21.18 -17.94 -6.58
C LEU A 11 -20.73 -19.39 -6.61
N GLY A 12 -19.42 -19.64 -6.42
CA GLY A 12 -18.83 -20.98 -6.34
C GLY A 12 -19.30 -21.80 -5.14
N THR A 13 -19.76 -21.15 -4.05
CA THR A 13 -20.38 -21.82 -2.89
C THR A 13 -21.87 -22.13 -3.05
N GLY A 14 -22.44 -21.84 -4.23
CA GLY A 14 -23.85 -22.16 -4.56
C GLY A 14 -24.84 -21.03 -4.26
N LEU A 15 -24.40 -19.86 -3.83
CA LEU A 15 -25.24 -18.68 -3.70
C LEU A 15 -25.67 -18.19 -5.10
N LYS A 16 -26.99 -18.08 -5.34
CA LYS A 16 -27.53 -17.79 -6.69
C LYS A 16 -27.59 -16.27 -7.01
N ASN A 17 -27.73 -15.43 -5.99
CA ASN A 17 -27.96 -13.99 -6.15
C ASN A 17 -26.81 -13.22 -5.50
N VAL A 18 -25.66 -13.20 -6.17
CA VAL A 18 -24.49 -12.45 -5.75
C VAL A 18 -24.24 -11.32 -6.76
N TYR A 19 -24.28 -10.11 -6.28
CA TYR A 19 -24.06 -8.91 -7.11
C TYR A 19 -22.75 -8.24 -6.68
N ASN A 20 -21.94 -7.88 -7.64
CA ASN A 20 -20.78 -7.03 -7.43
C ASN A 20 -21.11 -5.62 -7.91
N MET A 21 -21.02 -4.65 -7.01
CA MET A 21 -21.20 -3.25 -7.38
C MET A 21 -19.87 -2.67 -7.87
N GLU A 22 -19.85 -2.21 -9.11
CA GLU A 22 -18.71 -1.47 -9.63
C GLU A 22 -18.52 -0.17 -8.85
N GLY A 23 -17.28 0.14 -8.40
CA GLY A 23 -17.00 1.25 -7.50
C GLY A 23 -17.25 0.97 -6.01
N GLY A 24 -17.78 -0.24 -5.66
CA GLY A 24 -17.94 -0.70 -4.28
C GLY A 24 -18.78 0.20 -3.40
N ILE A 25 -18.49 0.21 -2.09
CA ILE A 25 -19.23 0.99 -1.09
C ILE A 25 -19.15 2.51 -1.34
N ARG A 26 -18.07 2.99 -1.95
CA ARG A 26 -17.92 4.41 -2.30
C ARG A 26 -18.94 4.84 -3.35
N ALA A 27 -19.09 4.06 -4.42
CA ALA A 27 -20.12 4.30 -5.42
C ALA A 27 -21.54 4.21 -4.82
N TRP A 28 -21.77 3.28 -3.88
CA TRP A 28 -23.03 3.17 -3.16
C TRP A 28 -23.37 4.41 -2.36
N LYS A 29 -22.38 4.99 -1.69
CA LYS A 29 -22.56 6.21 -0.89
C LYS A 29 -22.68 7.48 -1.76
N GLY A 30 -22.73 7.38 -3.10
CA GLY A 30 -22.78 8.52 -4.01
C GLY A 30 -21.48 9.33 -4.03
N MET A 31 -20.43 8.80 -3.42
CA MET A 31 -19.08 9.34 -3.56
C MET A 31 -18.65 9.00 -4.99
N VAL A 32 -18.89 9.91 -5.91
CA VAL A 32 -18.31 9.89 -7.25
C VAL A 32 -16.84 10.18 -7.01
N ASP A 33 -16.12 9.10 -6.78
CA ASP A 33 -14.69 9.15 -6.68
C ASP A 33 -14.18 9.49 -8.10
N HIS A 34 -13.56 10.64 -8.24
CA HIS A 34 -12.49 10.79 -9.19
C HIS A 34 -11.34 9.98 -8.60
N GLY A 35 -11.64 8.68 -8.46
CA GLY A 35 -10.94 7.71 -7.64
C GLY A 35 -9.51 7.67 -8.04
N LEU A 36 -8.72 7.72 -7.01
CA LEU A 36 -7.36 7.20 -7.06
C LEU A 36 -7.43 5.84 -7.76
N PRO A 37 -6.74 5.62 -8.88
CA PRO A 37 -6.85 4.37 -9.61
C PRO A 37 -6.55 3.21 -8.67
N GLU A 38 -7.31 2.12 -8.76
CA GLU A 38 -6.94 0.82 -8.19
C GLU A 38 -5.71 0.30 -8.96
N ALA A 39 -4.61 1.05 -8.89
CA ALA A 39 -3.41 0.81 -9.69
C ALA A 39 -2.39 -0.07 -8.96
N GLY A 40 -2.74 -0.65 -7.80
CA GLY A 40 -1.85 -1.35 -6.88
C GLY A 40 -0.88 -2.36 -7.48
N MET A 41 -1.09 -2.74 -8.74
CA MET A 41 -0.23 -3.63 -9.49
C MET A 41 0.30 -3.00 -10.79
N ALA A 42 0.12 -1.69 -10.99
CA ALA A 42 0.47 -1.03 -12.25
C ALA A 42 1.97 -1.12 -12.57
N TYR A 43 2.81 -1.22 -11.55
CA TYR A 43 4.27 -1.29 -11.68
C TYR A 43 4.83 -2.71 -11.56
N PHE A 44 4.03 -3.66 -11.05
CA PHE A 44 4.48 -5.04 -10.90
C PHE A 44 4.48 -5.74 -12.26
N SER A 45 5.64 -6.24 -12.65
CA SER A 45 5.80 -7.15 -13.78
C SER A 45 6.15 -8.54 -13.27
N PRO A 46 5.39 -9.59 -13.65
CA PRO A 46 5.77 -10.96 -13.34
C PRO A 46 7.10 -11.40 -13.96
N ALA A 47 7.61 -10.64 -14.94
CA ALA A 47 8.92 -10.86 -15.56
C ALA A 47 10.04 -10.02 -14.91
N ALA A 48 9.73 -9.24 -13.86
CA ALA A 48 10.74 -8.48 -13.13
C ALA A 48 11.70 -9.43 -12.42
N ASN A 49 12.98 -9.09 -12.42
CA ASN A 49 13.97 -9.82 -11.62
C ASN A 49 13.89 -9.39 -10.13
N GLY A 50 14.60 -10.12 -9.26
CA GLY A 50 14.58 -9.86 -7.82
C GLY A 50 15.02 -8.43 -7.45
N GLU A 51 16.04 -7.90 -8.12
CA GLU A 51 16.49 -6.51 -7.94
C GLU A 51 15.38 -5.49 -8.25
N GLU A 52 14.66 -5.71 -9.35
CA GLU A 52 13.56 -4.84 -9.75
C GLU A 52 12.38 -4.92 -8.80
N MET A 53 12.06 -6.11 -8.29
CA MET A 53 10.99 -6.30 -7.31
C MET A 53 11.30 -5.61 -5.98
N VAL A 54 12.50 -5.82 -5.45
CA VAL A 54 12.93 -5.20 -4.19
C VAL A 54 13.05 -3.68 -4.34
N GLY A 55 13.56 -3.20 -5.47
CA GLY A 55 13.63 -1.76 -5.76
C GLY A 55 12.27 -1.10 -5.89
N LEU A 56 11.28 -1.77 -6.50
CA LEU A 56 9.89 -1.30 -6.56
C LEU A 56 9.28 -1.24 -5.17
N ALA A 57 9.38 -2.32 -4.39
CA ALA A 57 8.86 -2.37 -3.03
C ALA A 57 9.42 -1.21 -2.20
N TRP A 58 10.74 -1.02 -2.20
CA TRP A 58 11.38 0.08 -1.46
C TRP A 58 10.86 1.47 -1.88
N ALA A 59 10.65 1.71 -3.17
CA ALA A 59 10.17 3.00 -3.66
C ALA A 59 8.71 3.28 -3.22
N LEU A 60 7.89 2.24 -3.11
CA LEU A 60 6.51 2.35 -2.65
C LEU A 60 6.45 2.60 -1.14
N GLU A 61 7.23 1.86 -0.33
CA GLU A 61 7.36 2.08 1.11
C GLU A 61 7.80 3.51 1.46
N GLU A 62 8.75 4.05 0.69
CA GLU A 62 9.13 5.46 0.84
C GLU A 62 7.94 6.39 0.60
N GLY A 63 7.11 6.09 -0.39
CA GLY A 63 5.90 6.83 -0.68
C GLY A 63 4.90 6.77 0.47
N SER A 64 4.61 5.58 0.99
CA SER A 64 3.68 5.38 2.10
C SER A 64 4.17 6.03 3.38
N LYS A 65 5.47 5.94 3.68
CA LYS A 65 6.07 6.70 4.77
C LYS A 65 5.82 8.19 4.68
N LEU A 66 6.06 8.80 3.50
CA LEU A 66 5.84 10.24 3.27
C LEU A 66 4.37 10.61 3.40
N PHE A 67 3.47 9.77 2.91
CA PHE A 67 2.03 9.97 3.09
C PHE A 67 1.66 9.93 4.57
N TYR A 68 2.09 8.92 5.34
CA TYR A 68 1.78 8.81 6.76
C TYR A 68 2.37 9.95 7.60
N GLN A 69 3.54 10.47 7.24
CA GLN A 69 4.07 11.70 7.83
C GLN A 69 3.13 12.89 7.62
N GLY A 70 2.69 13.09 6.38
CA GLY A 70 1.76 14.18 6.07
C GLY A 70 0.40 14.04 6.75
N VAL A 71 -0.13 12.81 6.89
CA VAL A 71 -1.37 12.57 7.65
C VAL A 71 -1.16 12.86 9.15
N ALA A 72 -0.05 12.42 9.73
CA ALA A 72 0.28 12.71 11.14
C ALA A 72 0.39 14.22 11.41
N GLU A 73 0.97 14.97 10.46
CA GLU A 73 1.05 16.43 10.53
C GLU A 73 -0.34 17.09 10.37
N HIS A 74 -1.15 16.60 9.44
CA HIS A 74 -2.52 17.12 9.21
C HIS A 74 -3.41 16.96 10.44
N PHE A 75 -3.29 15.87 11.18
CA PHE A 75 -4.06 15.59 12.41
C PHE A 75 -3.23 15.84 13.68
N ALA A 76 -2.36 16.84 13.69
CA ALA A 76 -1.52 17.18 14.86
C ALA A 76 -2.34 17.50 16.12
N ASP A 77 -3.56 18.00 15.97
CA ASP A 77 -4.49 18.30 17.07
C ASP A 77 -5.28 17.08 17.56
N ASP A 78 -5.14 15.92 16.94
CA ASP A 78 -5.71 14.63 17.37
C ASP A 78 -4.60 13.66 17.77
N PRO A 79 -4.25 13.60 19.08
CA PRO A 79 -3.10 12.82 19.54
C PRO A 79 -3.19 11.31 19.25
N GLU A 80 -4.39 10.74 19.20
CA GLU A 80 -4.57 9.32 18.92
C GLU A 80 -4.30 9.01 17.45
N THR A 81 -4.83 9.82 16.54
CA THR A 81 -4.59 9.72 15.11
C THR A 81 -3.13 10.00 14.77
N GLN A 82 -2.56 11.08 15.31
CA GLN A 82 -1.15 11.43 15.12
C GLN A 82 -0.23 10.28 15.57
N LYS A 83 -0.49 9.69 16.74
CA LYS A 83 0.29 8.57 17.26
C LYS A 83 0.19 7.34 16.37
N MET A 84 -0.99 7.04 15.83
CA MET A 84 -1.19 5.90 14.93
C MET A 84 -0.37 6.07 13.65
N PHE A 85 -0.48 7.21 12.98
CA PHE A 85 0.28 7.46 11.77
C PHE A 85 1.79 7.60 12.02
N GLY A 86 2.21 8.17 13.15
CA GLY A 86 3.62 8.16 13.57
C GLY A 86 4.18 6.75 13.83
N TRP A 87 3.33 5.82 14.30
CA TRP A 87 3.70 4.41 14.41
C TRP A 87 3.87 3.76 13.02
N LEU A 88 2.95 4.02 12.07
CA LEU A 88 3.09 3.56 10.68
C LEU A 88 4.37 4.10 10.04
N VAL A 89 4.68 5.38 10.18
CA VAL A 89 5.96 5.95 9.69
C VAL A 89 7.17 5.13 10.17
N THR A 90 7.17 4.71 11.43
CA THR A 90 8.25 3.90 11.98
C THR A 90 8.26 2.49 11.40
N ALA A 91 7.09 1.92 11.13
CA ALA A 91 6.95 0.62 10.50
C ALA A 91 7.52 0.65 9.07
N GLU A 92 7.13 1.63 8.24
CA GLU A 92 7.64 1.78 6.88
C GLU A 92 9.17 2.00 6.84
N GLN A 93 9.74 2.71 7.82
CA GLN A 93 11.21 2.83 7.95
C GLN A 93 11.89 1.47 8.18
N ASN A 94 11.24 0.57 8.92
CA ASN A 94 11.76 -0.78 9.12
C ASN A 94 11.62 -1.62 7.83
N HIS A 95 10.51 -1.49 7.10
CA HIS A 95 10.32 -2.13 5.80
C HIS A 95 11.39 -1.68 4.81
N GLU A 96 11.60 -0.38 4.66
CA GLU A 96 12.68 0.18 3.83
C GLU A 96 14.04 -0.43 4.17
N LYS A 97 14.36 -0.54 5.47
CA LYS A 97 15.64 -1.12 5.92
C LYS A 97 15.78 -2.59 5.51
N HIS A 98 14.76 -3.42 5.73
CA HIS A 98 14.76 -4.83 5.35
C HIS A 98 14.91 -5.00 3.83
N LEU A 99 14.23 -4.16 3.06
CA LEU A 99 14.33 -4.16 1.59
C LEU A 99 15.72 -3.76 1.11
N LEU A 100 16.37 -2.79 1.77
CA LEU A 100 17.75 -2.41 1.46
C LEU A 100 18.74 -3.54 1.73
N GLU A 101 18.65 -4.18 2.89
CA GLU A 101 19.48 -5.32 3.25
C GLU A 101 19.30 -6.47 2.23
N THR A 102 18.05 -6.67 1.78
CA THR A 102 17.73 -7.66 0.75
C THR A 102 18.32 -7.30 -0.60
N TYR A 103 18.22 -6.01 -1.00
CA TYR A 103 18.82 -5.52 -2.24
C TYR A 103 20.33 -5.75 -2.27
N GLU A 104 21.03 -5.37 -1.18
CA GLU A 104 22.47 -5.58 -1.05
C GLU A 104 22.85 -7.06 -1.11
N SER A 105 22.05 -7.94 -0.49
CA SER A 105 22.24 -9.38 -0.55
C SER A 105 22.10 -9.95 -1.95
N LEU A 106 21.14 -9.46 -2.73
CA LEU A 106 20.88 -9.94 -4.10
C LEU A 106 21.90 -9.41 -5.12
N THR A 107 22.36 -8.16 -4.97
CA THR A 107 23.14 -7.46 -6.00
C THR A 107 24.62 -7.33 -5.65
N GLY A 108 24.99 -7.53 -4.37
CA GLY A 108 26.33 -7.26 -3.85
C GLY A 108 26.71 -5.78 -3.82
N THR A 109 25.77 -4.86 -4.05
CA THR A 109 25.99 -3.42 -4.12
C THR A 109 24.94 -2.64 -3.35
N GLN A 110 25.30 -1.44 -2.91
CA GLN A 110 24.32 -0.51 -2.35
C GLN A 110 23.43 0.06 -3.46
N PRO A 111 22.13 0.23 -3.20
CA PRO A 111 21.22 0.78 -4.21
C PRO A 111 21.53 2.25 -4.51
N ASP A 112 21.49 2.60 -5.77
CA ASP A 112 21.45 4.00 -6.19
C ASP A 112 19.99 4.50 -6.13
N PHE A 113 19.64 5.09 -4.98
CA PHE A 113 18.27 5.56 -4.72
C PHE A 113 17.77 6.57 -5.75
N ILE A 114 18.65 7.37 -6.33
CA ILE A 114 18.27 8.34 -7.36
C ILE A 114 17.81 7.61 -8.60
N LYS A 115 18.53 6.57 -9.01
CA LYS A 115 18.15 5.75 -10.16
C LYS A 115 16.94 4.89 -9.89
N LEU A 116 16.82 4.32 -8.68
CA LEU A 116 15.65 3.55 -8.28
C LEU A 116 14.39 4.42 -8.32
N ARG A 117 14.40 5.59 -7.72
CA ARG A 117 13.30 6.54 -7.79
C ARG A 117 12.98 6.94 -9.23
N ALA A 118 14.00 7.32 -10.02
CA ALA A 118 13.81 7.71 -11.41
C ALA A 118 13.16 6.60 -12.24
N LYS A 119 13.52 5.35 -12.02
CA LYS A 119 12.95 4.20 -12.74
C LYS A 119 11.42 4.07 -12.56
N PHE A 120 10.90 4.46 -11.39
CA PHE A 120 9.47 4.38 -11.07
C PHE A 120 8.76 5.73 -11.10
N SER A 121 9.48 6.86 -11.11
CA SER A 121 8.92 8.21 -11.15
C SER A 121 8.84 8.84 -12.55
N ASP A 122 9.56 8.32 -13.55
CA ASP A 122 9.57 8.89 -14.91
C ASP A 122 8.22 8.79 -15.65
N SER A 123 7.33 7.91 -15.22
CA SER A 123 5.96 7.81 -15.73
C SER A 123 4.94 8.60 -14.89
N LEU A 124 5.35 9.16 -13.76
CA LEU A 124 4.48 9.78 -12.77
C LEU A 124 5.12 11.04 -12.23
N SER A 125 4.36 12.10 -12.14
CA SER A 125 4.80 13.41 -11.67
C SER A 125 5.05 13.44 -10.14
N GLY A 126 5.91 12.55 -9.60
CA GLY A 126 6.25 12.56 -8.18
C GLY A 126 6.44 11.20 -7.54
N THR A 127 6.60 11.18 -6.22
CA THR A 127 6.69 9.97 -5.41
C THR A 127 5.32 9.28 -5.33
N VAL A 128 5.29 7.98 -5.52
CA VAL A 128 4.09 7.14 -5.44
C VAL A 128 4.17 6.21 -4.26
N MET A 129 3.03 5.81 -3.74
CA MET A 129 2.87 4.82 -2.69
C MET A 129 2.12 3.60 -3.20
N GLU A 130 1.88 2.62 -2.36
CA GLU A 130 1.16 1.40 -2.70
C GLU A 130 -0.20 1.75 -3.32
N GLY A 131 -0.56 0.96 -4.32
CA GLY A 131 -1.73 1.28 -5.14
C GLY A 131 -1.44 2.21 -6.31
N GLY A 132 -0.20 2.68 -6.48
CA GLY A 132 0.20 3.59 -7.57
C GLY A 132 -0.32 5.01 -7.40
N VAL A 133 -0.70 5.38 -6.18
CA VAL A 133 -1.24 6.71 -5.85
C VAL A 133 -0.10 7.69 -5.64
N ALA A 134 -0.17 8.85 -6.27
CA ALA A 134 0.79 9.91 -6.01
C ALA A 134 0.59 10.48 -4.60
N VAL A 135 1.66 10.53 -3.81
CA VAL A 135 1.63 11.05 -2.43
C VAL A 135 1.03 12.46 -2.37
N LYS A 136 1.43 13.32 -3.32
CA LYS A 136 0.92 14.69 -3.42
C LYS A 136 -0.61 14.73 -3.56
N ASP A 137 -1.16 13.87 -4.41
CA ASP A 137 -2.59 13.85 -4.69
C ASP A 137 -3.39 13.31 -3.49
N ALA A 138 -2.83 12.31 -2.81
CA ALA A 138 -3.40 11.78 -1.58
C ALA A 138 -3.39 12.82 -0.45
N LEU A 139 -2.28 13.53 -0.24
CA LEU A 139 -2.18 14.60 0.75
C LEU A 139 -3.09 15.80 0.43
N GLU A 140 -3.28 16.13 -0.84
CA GLU A 140 -4.25 17.16 -1.24
C GLU A 140 -5.68 16.70 -0.94
N TRP A 141 -5.99 15.42 -1.23
CA TRP A 141 -7.30 14.84 -1.01
C TRP A 141 -7.70 14.82 0.47
N ILE A 142 -6.78 14.53 1.41
CA ILE A 142 -7.10 14.48 2.84
C ILE A 142 -7.40 15.85 3.46
N LYS A 143 -7.00 16.95 2.83
CA LYS A 143 -7.20 18.31 3.40
C LYS A 143 -8.64 18.59 3.78
N ASP A 144 -9.58 18.09 2.99
CA ASP A 144 -11.02 18.28 3.18
C ASP A 144 -11.70 17.04 3.80
N LYS A 145 -10.93 16.09 4.35
CA LYS A 145 -11.42 14.82 4.88
C LYS A 145 -11.23 14.73 6.39
N GLY A 146 -12.11 13.96 7.01
CA GLY A 146 -11.98 13.61 8.41
C GLY A 146 -11.02 12.44 8.65
N VAL A 147 -10.86 12.10 9.94
CA VAL A 147 -10.03 10.97 10.37
C VAL A 147 -10.50 9.66 9.75
N ALA A 148 -11.81 9.41 9.69
CA ALA A 148 -12.35 8.15 9.19
C ALA A 148 -11.97 7.92 7.71
N GLU A 149 -12.17 8.91 6.84
CA GLU A 149 -11.82 8.79 5.43
C GLU A 149 -10.31 8.65 5.22
N SER A 150 -9.49 9.32 6.04
CA SER A 150 -8.03 9.20 5.99
C SER A 150 -7.55 7.81 6.42
N LEU A 151 -8.20 7.20 7.44
CA LEU A 151 -7.96 5.82 7.84
C LEU A 151 -8.39 4.82 6.76
N GLU A 152 -9.56 5.04 6.12
CA GLU A 152 -10.02 4.19 5.01
C GLU A 152 -9.04 4.23 3.83
N LEU A 153 -8.48 5.41 3.51
CA LEU A 153 -7.46 5.54 2.47
C LEU A 153 -6.19 4.76 2.86
N ALA A 154 -5.68 4.95 4.08
CA ALA A 154 -4.52 4.22 4.58
C ALA A 154 -4.75 2.70 4.52
N MET A 155 -5.90 2.20 5.01
CA MET A 155 -6.26 0.78 4.89
C MET A 155 -6.27 0.28 3.45
N GLY A 156 -6.66 1.13 2.49
CA GLY A 156 -6.58 0.83 1.07
C GLY A 156 -5.14 0.62 0.59
N MET A 157 -4.19 1.41 1.10
CA MET A 157 -2.76 1.28 0.79
C MET A 157 -2.20 -0.02 1.36
N GLU A 158 -2.42 -0.29 2.65
CA GLU A 158 -1.95 -1.50 3.32
C GLU A 158 -2.47 -2.79 2.66
N VAL A 159 -3.72 -2.80 2.19
CA VAL A 159 -4.23 -3.95 1.43
C VAL A 159 -3.51 -4.11 0.09
N ASN A 160 -3.17 -3.01 -0.59
CA ASN A 160 -2.42 -3.07 -1.84
C ASN A 160 -0.98 -3.56 -1.60
N ALA A 161 -0.33 -3.11 -0.52
CA ALA A 161 0.98 -3.58 -0.09
C ALA A 161 0.96 -5.09 0.21
N TYR A 162 0.01 -5.54 1.03
CA TYR A 162 -0.20 -6.96 1.31
C TYR A 162 -0.32 -7.81 0.03
N ASP A 163 -1.23 -7.43 -0.87
CA ASP A 163 -1.44 -8.14 -2.14
C ASP A 163 -0.17 -8.16 -3.00
N LEU A 164 0.58 -7.05 -3.01
CA LEU A 164 1.83 -6.92 -3.74
C LEU A 164 2.90 -7.88 -3.19
N TYR A 165 3.13 -7.87 -1.87
CA TYR A 165 4.14 -8.71 -1.24
C TYR A 165 3.83 -10.20 -1.34
N VAL A 166 2.56 -10.59 -1.20
CA VAL A 166 2.14 -11.97 -1.49
C VAL A 166 2.44 -12.39 -2.93
N LYS A 167 2.32 -11.49 -3.91
CA LYS A 167 2.64 -11.80 -5.31
C LYS A 167 4.15 -11.81 -5.56
N MET A 168 4.88 -10.86 -4.98
CA MET A 168 6.35 -10.82 -5.07
C MET A 168 6.98 -12.06 -4.45
N SER A 169 6.52 -12.50 -3.26
CA SER A 169 7.03 -13.71 -2.62
C SER A 169 6.87 -14.98 -3.47
N ARG A 170 5.81 -15.04 -4.29
CA ARG A 170 5.55 -16.17 -5.20
C ARG A 170 6.30 -16.07 -6.52
N ALA A 171 6.70 -14.88 -6.92
CA ALA A 171 7.33 -14.63 -8.20
C ALA A 171 8.87 -14.64 -8.14
N ILE A 172 9.45 -14.40 -6.96
CA ILE A 172 10.89 -14.31 -6.79
C ILE A 172 11.50 -15.70 -6.55
N ASP A 173 12.59 -16.00 -7.24
CA ASP A 173 13.29 -17.30 -7.11
C ASP A 173 14.23 -17.35 -5.89
N ASP A 174 14.72 -16.19 -5.42
CA ASP A 174 15.61 -16.10 -4.26
C ASP A 174 14.86 -16.35 -2.97
N LYS A 175 15.28 -17.37 -2.21
CA LYS A 175 14.59 -17.79 -0.98
C LYS A 175 14.67 -16.78 0.16
N GLN A 176 15.75 -16.01 0.24
CA GLN A 176 15.89 -15.00 1.28
C GLN A 176 14.96 -13.84 0.99
N ALA A 177 14.92 -13.35 -0.25
CA ALA A 177 14.00 -12.32 -0.67
C ALA A 177 12.53 -12.78 -0.58
N GLN A 178 12.24 -14.06 -0.90
CA GLN A 178 10.92 -14.64 -0.68
C GLN A 178 10.46 -14.50 0.77
N GLN A 179 11.31 -14.90 1.72
CA GLN A 179 11.00 -14.81 3.17
C GLN A 179 10.79 -13.37 3.63
N ILE A 180 11.54 -12.42 3.07
CA ILE A 180 11.34 -11.00 3.38
C ILE A 180 9.97 -10.53 2.89
N PHE A 181 9.57 -10.83 1.65
CA PHE A 181 8.23 -10.46 1.17
C PHE A 181 7.09 -11.14 1.93
N GLU A 182 7.28 -12.40 2.35
CA GLU A 182 6.31 -13.09 3.22
C GLU A 182 6.17 -12.37 4.56
N LYS A 183 7.29 -11.98 5.18
CA LYS A 183 7.31 -11.24 6.43
C LYS A 183 6.66 -9.85 6.29
N LEU A 184 6.99 -9.11 5.23
CA LEU A 184 6.36 -7.82 4.97
C LEU A 184 4.84 -7.96 4.83
N ALA A 185 4.36 -8.96 4.08
CA ALA A 185 2.93 -9.22 3.97
C ALA A 185 2.26 -9.51 5.34
N GLU A 186 2.92 -10.23 6.25
CA GLU A 186 2.42 -10.43 7.61
C GLU A 186 2.38 -9.13 8.42
N GLU A 187 3.37 -8.26 8.24
CA GLU A 187 3.45 -6.95 8.93
C GLU A 187 2.33 -6.01 8.43
N GLU A 188 1.99 -6.02 7.12
CA GLU A 188 0.85 -5.25 6.58
C GLU A 188 -0.50 -5.68 7.18
N GLN A 189 -0.68 -6.95 7.52
CA GLN A 189 -1.89 -7.39 8.22
C GLN A 189 -1.99 -6.74 9.61
N VAL A 190 -0.87 -6.59 10.32
CA VAL A 190 -0.83 -5.92 11.61
C VAL A 190 -1.16 -4.43 11.47
N HIS A 191 -0.70 -3.78 10.40
CA HIS A 191 -1.05 -2.39 10.09
C HIS A 191 -2.56 -2.26 9.89
N LEU A 192 -3.15 -3.12 9.07
CA LEU A 192 -4.59 -3.16 8.81
C LEU A 192 -5.42 -3.36 10.09
N GLU A 193 -5.01 -4.28 10.98
CA GLU A 193 -5.70 -4.53 12.25
C GLU A 193 -5.69 -3.29 13.14
N LYS A 194 -4.57 -2.57 13.21
CA LYS A 194 -4.46 -1.35 14.02
C LYS A 194 -5.26 -0.19 13.45
N LEU A 195 -5.22 0.00 12.12
CA LEU A 195 -6.01 1.01 11.43
C LEU A 195 -7.51 0.74 11.61
N ALA A 196 -7.95 -0.50 11.42
CA ALA A 196 -9.34 -0.91 11.64
C ALA A 196 -9.77 -0.67 13.08
N GLY A 197 -8.93 -1.02 14.06
CA GLY A 197 -9.22 -0.78 15.47
C GLY A 197 -9.31 0.71 15.83
N LEU A 198 -8.58 1.60 15.16
CA LEU A 198 -8.76 3.03 15.33
C LEU A 198 -10.04 3.52 14.63
N LEU A 199 -10.31 3.05 13.41
CA LEU A 199 -11.53 3.41 12.67
C LEU A 199 -12.80 3.03 13.44
N ASP A 200 -12.85 1.84 14.03
CA ASP A 200 -14.00 1.37 14.84
C ASP A 200 -14.31 2.29 16.04
N ARG A 201 -13.32 3.00 16.55
CA ARG A 201 -13.50 3.98 17.64
C ARG A 201 -13.92 5.38 17.18
N ARG A 202 -13.84 5.63 15.86
CA ARG A 202 -14.11 6.94 15.25
C ARG A 202 -15.45 7.00 14.48
N VAL A 203 -16.09 5.87 14.28
CA VAL A 203 -17.39 5.71 13.62
C VAL A 203 -18.45 5.31 14.64
#